data_2a4898c0fdadbad84435fbf3d63bc019
#
_entry.id   2a4898c0fdadbad84435fbf3d63bc019
#
_cell.length_a   1.000
_cell.length_b   1.000
_cell.length_c   1.000
_cell.angle_alpha   90.00
_cell.angle_beta   90.00
_cell.angle_gamma   90.00
#
_symmetry.space_group_name_H-M   'P 1'
#
loop_
_entity.id
_entity.type
_entity.pdbx_description
1 polymer ?
#
loop_
_entity_poly.entity_id
_entity_poly.type
_entity_poly.pdbx_seq_one_letter_code
_entity_poly.pdbx_strand_id
1 'polypeptide(L)'
;MRILLILATSLILVACSSDGKRPGNEMTEREIYEKAVEAIDNENYFLAIETLQQLENRYPFGTFSEQAQLEMIFAQFNGQELEGARASAERFIRLHPEHENVDYAYYLKALSSYELGLSLVERYFADEESQRDPQPARESFQDLNELIRKFPNSQYAPDARQRMIYLRDRLALHEIHVARYYLKRHAYLAAANRGRNIVENYQGSKHVADGLAIMVEGYELLGQQDLADKSLAVLKANFPNHSQLSDGQFVHSGWAQKDRKSIWNVITLGLID
;
A
#
# COMPACT_ATOMS: atom_id res chain seq x y z
N MET A 1 12.12 -64.09 47.85
CA MET A 1 11.50 -62.78 47.77
C MET A 1 12.49 -61.65 47.39
N ARG A 2 13.70 -61.62 47.93
CA ARG A 2 14.69 -60.55 47.60
C ARG A 2 15.28 -60.59 46.17
N ILE A 3 15.43 -61.78 45.56
CA ILE A 3 15.96 -61.99 44.20
C ILE A 3 14.94 -61.58 43.14
N LEU A 4 13.63 -61.82 43.41
CA LEU A 4 12.54 -61.37 42.49
C LEU A 4 12.38 -59.86 42.45
N LEU A 5 12.71 -59.13 43.52
CA LEU A 5 12.67 -57.66 43.56
C LEU A 5 13.82 -57.03 42.79
N ILE A 6 15.01 -57.68 42.77
CA ILE A 6 16.18 -57.21 42.01
C ILE A 6 15.98 -57.43 40.51
N LEU A 7 15.32 -58.51 40.10
CA LEU A 7 14.98 -58.72 38.68
C LEU A 7 13.92 -57.72 38.13
N ALA A 8 12.96 -57.33 38.99
CA ALA A 8 11.91 -56.37 38.62
C ALA A 8 12.46 -54.95 38.49
N THR A 9 13.47 -54.55 39.30
CA THR A 9 14.10 -53.26 39.21
C THR A 9 15.07 -53.07 37.99
N SER A 10 15.67 -54.21 37.55
CA SER A 10 16.53 -54.15 36.34
C SER A 10 15.76 -54.08 35.03
N LEU A 11 14.46 -54.48 35.00
CA LEU A 11 13.62 -54.37 33.79
C LEU A 11 13.08 -52.95 33.53
N ILE A 12 13.05 -52.08 34.56
CA ILE A 12 12.54 -50.70 34.44
C ILE A 12 13.61 -49.75 33.86
N LEU A 13 14.89 -50.11 33.89
CA LEU A 13 15.98 -49.29 33.36
C LEU A 13 16.20 -49.39 31.83
N VAL A 14 15.51 -50.29 31.13
CA VAL A 14 15.61 -50.46 29.68
C VAL A 14 14.52 -49.72 28.93
N ALA A 15 13.50 -49.16 29.61
CA ALA A 15 12.35 -48.50 29.00
C ALA A 15 12.55 -46.98 28.71
N CYS A 16 13.72 -46.42 29.00
CA CYS A 16 14.08 -45.03 28.62
C CYS A 16 15.14 -44.99 27.52
N SER A 17 15.05 -45.92 26.57
CA SER A 17 15.65 -45.70 25.26
C SER A 17 14.69 -44.79 24.48
N SER A 18 14.79 -43.49 24.72
CA SER A 18 14.21 -42.48 23.82
C SER A 18 14.67 -42.81 22.40
N ASP A 19 13.72 -42.94 21.49
CA ASP A 19 13.97 -42.91 20.05
C ASP A 19 14.84 -41.70 19.74
N GLY A 20 16.16 -41.89 19.83
CA GLY A 20 17.12 -41.01 19.26
C GLY A 20 16.87 -41.06 17.75
N LYS A 21 16.18 -40.09 17.20
CA LYS A 21 16.23 -39.80 15.78
C LYS A 21 17.70 -39.89 15.38
N ARG A 22 18.02 -40.86 14.55
CA ARG A 22 19.41 -41.04 14.06
C ARG A 22 19.85 -39.70 13.45
N PRO A 23 21.06 -39.18 13.74
CA PRO A 23 21.56 -37.95 13.16
C PRO A 23 21.95 -38.15 11.68
N GLY A 24 21.03 -38.67 10.86
CA GLY A 24 21.24 -39.01 9.47
C GLY A 24 20.08 -38.68 8.55
N ASN A 25 18.99 -38.11 9.05
CA ASN A 25 17.81 -37.82 8.26
C ASN A 25 17.37 -36.35 8.40
N GLU A 26 18.27 -35.48 8.82
CA GLU A 26 18.00 -34.05 8.84
C GLU A 26 18.45 -33.44 7.52
N MET A 27 17.52 -32.78 6.83
CA MET A 27 17.81 -32.07 5.59
C MET A 27 18.92 -31.02 5.81
N THR A 28 19.88 -30.98 4.94
CA THR A 28 20.92 -29.96 4.88
C THR A 28 20.30 -28.61 4.47
N GLU A 29 21.05 -27.53 4.69
CA GLU A 29 20.65 -26.18 4.25
C GLU A 29 20.27 -26.17 2.76
N ARG A 30 21.11 -26.78 1.93
CA ARG A 30 20.89 -26.88 0.48
C ARG A 30 19.59 -27.64 0.15
N GLU A 31 19.35 -28.78 0.76
CA GLU A 31 18.15 -29.58 0.49
C GLU A 31 16.87 -28.84 0.89
N ILE A 32 16.89 -28.08 2.01
CA ILE A 32 15.75 -27.25 2.40
C ILE A 32 15.55 -26.11 1.39
N TYR A 33 16.63 -25.46 0.98
CA TYR A 33 16.55 -24.38 0.01
C TYR A 33 16.02 -24.87 -1.36
N GLU A 34 16.58 -25.96 -1.90
CA GLU A 34 16.12 -26.56 -3.16
C GLU A 34 14.65 -26.99 -3.11
N LYS A 35 14.19 -27.54 -1.97
CA LYS A 35 12.77 -27.86 -1.75
C LYS A 35 11.89 -26.61 -1.75
N ALA A 36 12.36 -25.50 -1.18
CA ALA A 36 11.64 -24.25 -1.19
C ALA A 36 11.50 -23.67 -2.59
N VAL A 37 12.61 -23.69 -3.37
CA VAL A 37 12.61 -23.24 -4.78
C VAL A 37 11.68 -24.11 -5.62
N GLU A 38 11.72 -25.43 -5.47
CA GLU A 38 10.79 -26.35 -6.14
C GLU A 38 9.32 -26.02 -5.82
N ALA A 39 9.03 -25.68 -4.56
CA ALA A 39 7.68 -25.27 -4.15
C ALA A 39 7.26 -23.95 -4.81
N ILE A 40 8.19 -22.98 -4.96
CA ILE A 40 7.96 -21.72 -5.68
C ILE A 40 7.70 -21.99 -7.17
N ASP A 41 8.52 -22.82 -7.82
CA ASP A 41 8.38 -23.18 -9.24
C ASP A 41 7.04 -23.87 -9.55
N ASN A 42 6.52 -24.60 -8.56
CA ASN A 42 5.20 -25.25 -8.61
C ASN A 42 4.06 -24.31 -8.11
N GLU A 43 4.32 -23.03 -7.90
CA GLU A 43 3.36 -22.03 -7.37
C GLU A 43 2.72 -22.42 -6.02
N ASN A 44 3.34 -23.35 -5.28
CA ASN A 44 2.92 -23.74 -3.94
C ASN A 44 3.55 -22.83 -2.90
N TYR A 45 3.09 -21.57 -2.87
CA TYR A 45 3.67 -20.52 -2.02
C TYR A 45 3.52 -20.83 -0.53
N PHE A 46 2.45 -21.51 -0.12
CA PHE A 46 2.30 -21.92 1.27
C PHE A 46 3.42 -22.86 1.73
N LEU A 47 3.72 -23.91 0.94
CA LEU A 47 4.82 -24.84 1.22
C LEU A 47 6.17 -24.14 1.14
N ALA A 48 6.35 -23.21 0.18
CA ALA A 48 7.56 -22.44 0.05
C ALA A 48 7.84 -21.60 1.31
N ILE A 49 6.84 -20.86 1.80
CA ILE A 49 6.92 -20.03 3.01
C ILE A 49 7.29 -20.89 4.22
N GLU A 50 6.59 -22.02 4.43
CA GLU A 50 6.89 -22.94 5.54
C GLU A 50 8.32 -23.46 5.47
N THR A 51 8.77 -23.86 4.26
CA THR A 51 10.11 -24.42 4.04
C THR A 51 11.21 -23.36 4.22
N LEU A 52 10.98 -22.13 3.72
CA LEU A 52 11.91 -21.00 3.91
C LEU A 52 11.99 -20.56 5.39
N GLN A 53 10.88 -20.59 6.11
CA GLN A 53 10.87 -20.37 7.56
C GLN A 53 11.68 -21.43 8.31
N GLN A 54 11.56 -22.70 7.91
CA GLN A 54 12.38 -23.77 8.46
C GLN A 54 13.86 -23.53 8.21
N LEU A 55 14.25 -23.07 7.01
CA LEU A 55 15.62 -22.74 6.64
C LEU A 55 16.15 -21.59 7.52
N GLU A 56 15.42 -20.49 7.62
CA GLU A 56 15.80 -19.34 8.43
C GLU A 56 15.99 -19.68 9.91
N ASN A 57 15.09 -20.48 10.48
CA ASN A 57 15.17 -20.91 11.87
C ASN A 57 16.38 -21.82 12.15
N ARG A 58 16.76 -22.64 11.17
CA ARG A 58 17.80 -23.66 11.34
C ARG A 58 19.19 -23.17 10.93
N TYR A 59 19.25 -22.35 9.88
CA TYR A 59 20.48 -21.85 9.28
C TYR A 59 20.44 -20.32 9.10
N PRO A 60 20.27 -19.54 10.19
CA PRO A 60 20.09 -18.08 10.09
C PRO A 60 21.28 -17.33 9.49
N PHE A 61 22.45 -17.94 9.47
CA PHE A 61 23.69 -17.40 8.93
C PHE A 61 24.29 -18.33 7.87
N GLY A 62 23.46 -19.14 7.23
CA GLY A 62 23.87 -20.08 6.20
C GLY A 62 24.19 -19.40 4.87
N THR A 63 24.74 -20.18 3.95
CA THR A 63 25.12 -19.72 2.61
C THR A 63 23.91 -19.23 1.81
N PHE A 64 22.74 -19.82 2.03
CA PHE A 64 21.50 -19.47 1.33
C PHE A 64 20.61 -18.49 2.10
N SER A 65 21.05 -18.01 3.29
CA SER A 65 20.21 -17.21 4.19
C SER A 65 19.68 -15.93 3.53
N GLU A 66 20.53 -15.15 2.85
CA GLU A 66 20.12 -13.88 2.21
C GLU A 66 19.20 -14.14 1.01
N GLN A 67 19.54 -15.14 0.18
CA GLN A 67 18.70 -15.50 -0.95
C GLN A 67 17.34 -16.04 -0.50
N ALA A 68 17.31 -16.88 0.55
CA ALA A 68 16.08 -17.42 1.12
C ALA A 68 15.17 -16.32 1.67
N GLN A 69 15.72 -15.24 2.22
CA GLN A 69 14.93 -14.09 2.64
C GLN A 69 14.28 -13.36 1.44
N LEU A 70 14.98 -13.25 0.31
CA LEU A 70 14.40 -12.68 -0.91
C LEU A 70 13.29 -13.57 -1.49
N GLU A 71 13.52 -14.90 -1.52
CA GLU A 71 12.51 -15.88 -1.95
C GLU A 71 11.30 -15.88 -0.99
N MET A 72 11.50 -15.65 0.32
CA MET A 72 10.42 -15.49 1.27
C MET A 72 9.51 -14.30 0.92
N ILE A 73 10.11 -13.15 0.61
CA ILE A 73 9.35 -11.95 0.20
C ILE A 73 8.52 -12.26 -1.05
N PHE A 74 9.15 -12.92 -2.04
CA PHE A 74 8.50 -13.31 -3.29
C PHE A 74 7.34 -14.29 -3.04
N ALA A 75 7.57 -15.34 -2.26
CA ALA A 75 6.57 -16.36 -1.96
C ALA A 75 5.37 -15.77 -1.19
N GLN A 76 5.63 -14.91 -0.20
CA GLN A 76 4.57 -14.20 0.55
C GLN A 76 3.76 -13.27 -0.35
N PHE A 77 4.43 -12.52 -1.24
CA PHE A 77 3.75 -11.62 -2.18
C PHE A 77 2.81 -12.40 -3.12
N ASN A 78 3.31 -13.46 -3.77
CA ASN A 78 2.51 -14.26 -4.69
C ASN A 78 1.47 -15.13 -3.97
N GLY A 79 1.75 -15.54 -2.73
CA GLY A 79 0.81 -16.24 -1.85
C GLY A 79 -0.27 -15.33 -1.25
N GLN A 80 -0.30 -14.03 -1.63
CA GLN A 80 -1.26 -13.02 -1.13
C GLN A 80 -1.12 -12.72 0.38
N GLU A 81 0.02 -13.05 0.99
CA GLU A 81 0.38 -12.64 2.35
C GLU A 81 1.06 -11.25 2.32
N LEU A 82 0.34 -10.24 1.83
CA LEU A 82 0.90 -8.95 1.44
C LEU A 82 1.54 -8.18 2.61
N GLU A 83 0.91 -8.21 3.80
CA GLU A 83 1.49 -7.60 5.00
C GLU A 83 2.78 -8.32 5.43
N GLY A 84 2.80 -9.66 5.32
CA GLY A 84 3.98 -10.48 5.57
C GLY A 84 5.12 -10.15 4.62
N ALA A 85 4.83 -10.07 3.31
CA ALA A 85 5.79 -9.70 2.28
C ALA A 85 6.40 -8.31 2.53
N ARG A 86 5.56 -7.33 2.88
CA ARG A 86 6.01 -5.98 3.24
C ARG A 86 6.95 -5.99 4.44
N ALA A 87 6.57 -6.69 5.52
CA ALA A 87 7.38 -6.77 6.74
C ALA A 87 8.71 -7.49 6.50
N SER A 88 8.71 -8.58 5.73
CA SER A 88 9.92 -9.32 5.36
C SER A 88 10.84 -8.47 4.49
N ALA A 89 10.29 -7.71 3.53
CA ALA A 89 11.05 -6.79 2.69
C ALA A 89 11.69 -5.66 3.52
N GLU A 90 10.96 -5.05 4.44
CA GLU A 90 11.50 -4.03 5.35
C GLU A 90 12.63 -4.58 6.23
N ARG A 91 12.49 -5.81 6.68
CA ARG A 91 13.55 -6.49 7.46
C ARG A 91 14.79 -6.73 6.61
N PHE A 92 14.63 -7.24 5.39
CA PHE A 92 15.73 -7.47 4.45
C PHE A 92 16.49 -6.18 4.13
N ILE A 93 15.79 -5.11 3.76
CA ILE A 93 16.36 -3.80 3.45
C ILE A 93 17.19 -3.25 4.62
N ARG A 94 16.72 -3.46 5.85
CA ARG A 94 17.42 -2.99 7.05
C ARG A 94 18.66 -3.81 7.38
N LEU A 95 18.61 -5.14 7.15
CA LEU A 95 19.71 -6.05 7.48
C LEU A 95 20.77 -6.10 6.37
N HIS A 96 20.36 -5.95 5.11
CA HIS A 96 21.21 -6.12 3.93
C HIS A 96 21.12 -4.91 2.97
N PRO A 97 21.42 -3.68 3.44
CA PRO A 97 21.22 -2.46 2.65
C PRO A 97 22.11 -2.36 1.40
N GLU A 98 23.24 -3.08 1.38
CA GLU A 98 24.21 -3.09 0.29
C GLU A 98 24.10 -4.36 -0.60
N HIS A 99 23.09 -5.20 -0.36
CA HIS A 99 22.91 -6.41 -1.16
C HIS A 99 22.60 -6.07 -2.62
N GLU A 100 23.14 -6.84 -3.57
CA GLU A 100 23.00 -6.56 -5.02
C GLU A 100 21.54 -6.49 -5.49
N ASN A 101 20.63 -7.27 -4.88
CA ASN A 101 19.21 -7.33 -5.18
C ASN A 101 18.35 -6.59 -4.12
N VAL A 102 18.89 -5.62 -3.40
CA VAL A 102 18.11 -4.87 -2.41
C VAL A 102 17.00 -4.04 -3.06
N ASP A 103 17.21 -3.57 -4.29
CA ASP A 103 16.20 -2.86 -5.09
C ASP A 103 14.97 -3.72 -5.37
N TYR A 104 15.13 -5.04 -5.51
CA TYR A 104 14.02 -6.00 -5.60
C TYR A 104 13.17 -6.02 -4.32
N ALA A 105 13.81 -6.02 -3.15
CA ALA A 105 13.11 -5.95 -1.87
C ALA A 105 12.32 -4.63 -1.72
N TYR A 106 12.90 -3.48 -2.12
CA TYR A 106 12.20 -2.19 -2.20
C TYR A 106 10.98 -2.26 -3.13
N TYR A 107 11.14 -2.91 -4.27
CA TYR A 107 10.07 -3.04 -5.25
C TYR A 107 8.92 -3.90 -4.73
N LEU A 108 9.19 -5.09 -4.18
CA LEU A 108 8.15 -5.96 -3.61
C LEU A 108 7.47 -5.35 -2.38
N LYS A 109 8.21 -4.61 -1.54
CA LYS A 109 7.62 -3.82 -0.46
C LYS A 109 6.55 -2.86 -0.99
N ALA A 110 6.90 -2.09 -2.03
CA ALA A 110 6.00 -1.12 -2.65
C ALA A 110 4.80 -1.79 -3.33
N LEU A 111 5.02 -2.92 -4.02
CA LEU A 111 3.96 -3.69 -4.65
C LEU A 111 3.00 -4.29 -3.62
N SER A 112 3.49 -4.74 -2.48
CA SER A 112 2.64 -5.26 -1.41
C SER A 112 1.64 -4.21 -0.93
N SER A 113 2.08 -2.98 -0.70
CA SER A 113 1.18 -1.87 -0.37
C SER A 113 0.26 -1.48 -1.54
N TYR A 114 0.75 -1.60 -2.79
CA TYR A 114 -0.05 -1.36 -3.99
C TYR A 114 -1.23 -2.33 -4.07
N GLU A 115 -0.98 -3.63 -3.92
CA GLU A 115 -2.00 -4.67 -3.97
C GLU A 115 -2.97 -4.61 -2.76
N LEU A 116 -2.49 -4.26 -1.56
CA LEU A 116 -3.34 -3.98 -0.40
C LEU A 116 -4.33 -2.85 -0.66
N GLY A 117 -3.92 -1.84 -1.45
CA GLY A 117 -4.76 -0.74 -1.89
C GLY A 117 -5.74 -1.10 -3.01
N LEU A 118 -5.50 -2.20 -3.73
CA LEU A 118 -6.35 -2.71 -4.81
C LEU A 118 -7.20 -3.88 -4.31
N SER A 119 -8.19 -3.65 -3.44
CA SER A 119 -9.05 -4.74 -2.99
C SER A 119 -9.85 -5.36 -4.16
N LEU A 120 -10.24 -6.64 -4.03
CA LEU A 120 -11.00 -7.37 -5.06
C LEU A 120 -12.29 -6.65 -5.51
N VAL A 121 -12.88 -5.85 -4.62
CA VAL A 121 -14.07 -5.05 -4.90
C VAL A 121 -13.74 -3.88 -5.83
N GLU A 122 -12.52 -3.33 -5.77
CA GLU A 122 -12.07 -2.21 -6.60
C GLU A 122 -11.89 -2.60 -8.08
N ARG A 123 -11.56 -3.86 -8.37
CA ARG A 123 -11.49 -4.37 -9.76
C ARG A 123 -12.84 -4.33 -10.47
N TYR A 124 -13.95 -4.34 -9.71
CA TYR A 124 -15.30 -4.43 -10.27
C TYR A 124 -16.15 -3.17 -10.07
N PHE A 125 -15.77 -2.24 -9.15
CA PHE A 125 -16.56 -1.05 -8.82
C PHE A 125 -15.68 0.20 -8.74
N ALA A 126 -15.19 0.67 -9.89
CA ALA A 126 -14.23 1.77 -10.00
C ALA A 126 -14.71 3.13 -9.43
N ASP A 127 -16.02 3.37 -9.34
CA ASP A 127 -16.58 4.68 -8.93
C ASP A 127 -16.46 4.95 -7.41
N GLU A 128 -16.28 3.92 -6.57
CA GLU A 128 -16.14 4.09 -5.11
C GLU A 128 -14.70 4.04 -4.61
N GLU A 129 -13.74 3.76 -5.48
CA GLU A 129 -12.32 3.54 -5.16
C GLU A 129 -11.67 4.72 -4.44
N SER A 130 -12.01 5.94 -4.86
CA SER A 130 -11.40 7.17 -4.31
C SER A 130 -11.96 7.59 -2.94
N GLN A 131 -13.02 6.96 -2.45
CA GLN A 131 -13.65 7.27 -1.16
C GLN A 131 -13.10 6.44 0.00
N ARG A 132 -12.30 5.42 -0.28
CA ARG A 132 -11.73 4.50 0.73
C ARG A 132 -10.44 5.05 1.36
N ASP A 133 -9.93 4.32 2.35
CA ASP A 133 -8.67 4.66 3.00
C ASP A 133 -7.53 4.74 1.96
N PRO A 134 -6.94 5.92 1.76
CA PRO A 134 -5.86 6.13 0.81
C PRO A 134 -4.51 5.67 1.36
N GLN A 135 -4.44 5.14 2.60
CA GLN A 135 -3.18 4.86 3.29
C GLN A 135 -2.29 3.86 2.53
N PRO A 136 -2.77 2.68 2.07
CA PRO A 136 -1.93 1.76 1.31
C PRO A 136 -1.41 2.36 -0.01
N ALA A 137 -2.26 3.12 -0.72
CA ALA A 137 -1.85 3.81 -1.94
C ALA A 137 -0.78 4.87 -1.69
N ARG A 138 -0.87 5.59 -0.56
CA ARG A 138 0.12 6.58 -0.14
C ARG A 138 1.44 5.94 0.25
N GLU A 139 1.41 4.83 0.98
CA GLU A 139 2.59 4.04 1.33
C GLU A 139 3.29 3.51 0.09
N SER A 140 2.54 2.88 -0.83
CA SER A 140 3.09 2.42 -2.09
C SER A 140 3.74 3.55 -2.90
N PHE A 141 3.08 4.71 -2.99
CA PHE A 141 3.64 5.87 -3.69
C PHE A 141 4.97 6.34 -3.08
N GLN A 142 5.07 6.36 -1.75
CA GLN A 142 6.29 6.74 -1.04
C GLN A 142 7.40 5.70 -1.25
N ASP A 143 7.08 4.42 -1.15
CA ASP A 143 8.03 3.32 -1.31
C ASP A 143 8.56 3.24 -2.76
N LEU A 144 7.69 3.42 -3.77
CA LEU A 144 8.11 3.51 -5.18
C LEU A 144 9.00 4.73 -5.45
N ASN A 145 8.68 5.87 -4.84
CA ASN A 145 9.52 7.07 -4.95
C ASN A 145 10.90 6.85 -4.30
N GLU A 146 10.95 6.15 -3.17
CA GLU A 146 12.20 5.80 -2.51
C GLU A 146 13.06 4.88 -3.39
N LEU A 147 12.44 3.84 -3.99
CA LEU A 147 13.11 2.94 -4.95
C LEU A 147 13.75 3.74 -6.09
N ILE A 148 12.97 4.59 -6.78
CA ILE A 148 13.46 5.35 -7.93
C ILE A 148 14.58 6.31 -7.54
N ARG A 149 14.50 6.92 -6.36
CA ARG A 149 15.51 7.85 -5.85
C ARG A 149 16.82 7.14 -5.49
N LYS A 150 16.74 5.98 -4.84
CA LYS A 150 17.93 5.22 -4.41
C LYS A 150 18.53 4.41 -5.55
N PHE A 151 17.69 3.85 -6.41
CA PHE A 151 18.08 2.94 -7.47
C PHE A 151 17.51 3.39 -8.84
N PRO A 152 17.94 4.55 -9.37
CA PRO A 152 17.36 5.12 -10.60
C PRO A 152 17.56 4.25 -11.84
N ASN A 153 18.57 3.38 -11.82
CA ASN A 153 18.94 2.45 -12.89
C ASN A 153 18.45 1.01 -12.64
N SER A 154 17.68 0.77 -11.58
CA SER A 154 17.07 -0.53 -11.31
C SER A 154 16.17 -0.95 -12.48
N GLN A 155 16.15 -2.25 -12.78
CA GLN A 155 15.24 -2.82 -13.77
C GLN A 155 13.76 -2.62 -13.41
N TYR A 156 13.45 -2.39 -12.14
CA TYR A 156 12.09 -2.13 -11.64
C TYR A 156 11.69 -0.66 -11.73
N ALA A 157 12.63 0.27 -11.95
CA ALA A 157 12.35 1.70 -11.98
C ALA A 157 11.36 2.14 -13.08
N PRO A 158 11.35 1.55 -14.31
CA PRO A 158 10.35 1.90 -15.32
C PRO A 158 8.91 1.57 -14.89
N ASP A 159 8.66 0.37 -14.36
CA ASP A 159 7.35 -0.03 -13.84
C ASP A 159 6.94 0.82 -12.63
N ALA A 160 7.87 1.05 -11.70
CA ALA A 160 7.64 1.90 -10.54
C ALA A 160 7.16 3.30 -10.95
N ARG A 161 7.76 3.93 -11.98
CA ARG A 161 7.32 5.23 -12.50
C ARG A 161 5.90 5.19 -13.04
N GLN A 162 5.52 4.13 -13.75
CA GLN A 162 4.17 3.98 -14.29
C GLN A 162 3.12 3.84 -13.18
N ARG A 163 3.39 3.01 -12.17
CA ARG A 163 2.52 2.88 -11.01
C ARG A 163 2.39 4.19 -10.23
N MET A 164 3.47 4.94 -10.10
CA MET A 164 3.42 6.26 -9.46
C MET A 164 2.52 7.25 -10.18
N ILE A 165 2.45 7.23 -11.53
CA ILE A 165 1.52 8.07 -12.27
C ILE A 165 0.08 7.72 -11.90
N TYR A 166 -0.27 6.45 -11.91
CA TYR A 166 -1.59 5.97 -11.50
C TYR A 166 -1.95 6.33 -10.06
N LEU A 167 -1.04 6.03 -9.12
CA LEU A 167 -1.25 6.33 -7.69
C LEU A 167 -1.42 7.82 -7.42
N ARG A 168 -0.64 8.66 -8.10
CA ARG A 168 -0.74 10.12 -7.99
C ARG A 168 -2.12 10.62 -8.40
N ASP A 169 -2.64 10.14 -9.53
CA ASP A 169 -3.97 10.51 -10.00
C ASP A 169 -5.06 10.02 -9.03
N ARG A 170 -4.94 8.81 -8.52
CA ARG A 170 -5.85 8.24 -7.53
C ARG A 170 -5.86 9.04 -6.23
N LEU A 171 -4.68 9.38 -5.70
CA LEU A 171 -4.55 10.16 -4.46
C LEU A 171 -5.09 11.59 -4.65
N ALA A 172 -4.83 12.22 -5.79
CA ALA A 172 -5.41 13.53 -6.12
C ALA A 172 -6.94 13.49 -6.21
N LEU A 173 -7.50 12.45 -6.83
CA LEU A 173 -8.95 12.25 -6.91
C LEU A 173 -9.58 12.05 -5.53
N HIS A 174 -8.92 11.29 -4.65
CA HIS A 174 -9.36 11.16 -3.25
C HIS A 174 -9.44 12.53 -2.55
N GLU A 175 -8.42 13.38 -2.70
CA GLU A 175 -8.42 14.74 -2.13
C GLU A 175 -9.57 15.60 -2.69
N ILE A 176 -9.94 15.45 -3.98
CA ILE A 176 -11.12 16.10 -4.57
C ILE A 176 -12.41 15.64 -3.88
N HIS A 177 -12.60 14.34 -3.66
CA HIS A 177 -13.79 13.82 -2.98
C HIS A 177 -13.92 14.37 -1.56
N VAL A 178 -12.81 14.41 -0.83
CA VAL A 178 -12.77 15.01 0.52
C VAL A 178 -13.06 16.51 0.47
N ALA A 179 -12.49 17.23 -0.51
CA ALA A 179 -12.75 18.67 -0.68
C ALA A 179 -14.23 18.96 -0.98
N ARG A 180 -14.85 18.17 -1.87
CA ARG A 180 -16.30 18.27 -2.18
C ARG A 180 -17.16 18.03 -0.94
N TYR A 181 -16.78 17.06 -0.10
CA TYR A 181 -17.46 16.85 1.19
C TYR A 181 -17.37 18.09 2.08
N TYR A 182 -16.19 18.73 2.18
CA TYR A 182 -16.01 19.94 2.97
C TYR A 182 -16.78 21.14 2.40
N LEU A 183 -16.84 21.31 1.07
CA LEU A 183 -17.67 22.34 0.43
C LEU A 183 -19.14 22.20 0.81
N LYS A 184 -19.69 20.96 0.73
CA LYS A 184 -21.07 20.67 1.16
C LYS A 184 -21.34 21.00 2.63
N ARG A 185 -20.33 20.88 3.48
CA ARG A 185 -20.39 21.16 4.91
C ARG A 185 -20.08 22.61 5.27
N HIS A 186 -19.87 23.48 4.26
CA HIS A 186 -19.48 24.88 4.44
C HIS A 186 -18.14 25.05 5.19
N ALA A 187 -17.29 24.02 5.20
CA ALA A 187 -15.95 24.03 5.75
C ALA A 187 -14.93 24.47 4.67
N TYR A 188 -15.09 25.70 4.17
CA TYR A 188 -14.43 26.20 2.98
C TYR A 188 -12.90 26.23 3.08
N LEU A 189 -12.35 26.56 4.27
CA LEU A 189 -10.90 26.51 4.47
C LEU A 189 -10.35 25.08 4.37
N ALA A 190 -11.07 24.11 4.91
CA ALA A 190 -10.67 22.71 4.79
C ALA A 190 -10.71 22.24 3.33
N ALA A 191 -11.73 22.65 2.56
CA ALA A 191 -11.81 22.37 1.13
C ALA A 191 -10.65 22.99 0.35
N ALA A 192 -10.37 24.29 0.56
CA ALA A 192 -9.26 24.98 -0.08
C ALA A 192 -7.91 24.34 0.25
N ASN A 193 -7.69 23.88 1.48
CA ASN A 193 -6.48 23.16 1.89
C ASN A 193 -6.34 21.80 1.19
N ARG A 194 -7.44 21.09 0.90
CA ARG A 194 -7.39 19.87 0.06
C ARG A 194 -7.01 20.18 -1.37
N GLY A 195 -7.58 21.23 -1.96
CA GLY A 195 -7.17 21.72 -3.28
C GLY A 195 -5.69 22.07 -3.32
N ARG A 196 -5.18 22.78 -2.31
CA ARG A 196 -3.76 23.11 -2.17
C ARG A 196 -2.89 21.85 -2.08
N ASN A 197 -3.30 20.85 -1.32
CA ASN A 197 -2.59 19.58 -1.22
C ASN A 197 -2.41 18.91 -2.60
N ILE A 198 -3.42 18.99 -3.47
CA ILE A 198 -3.32 18.47 -4.85
C ILE A 198 -2.24 19.23 -5.62
N VAL A 199 -2.28 20.55 -5.58
CA VAL A 199 -1.37 21.41 -6.33
C VAL A 199 0.09 21.28 -5.87
N GLU A 200 0.31 21.12 -4.56
CA GLU A 200 1.65 21.04 -3.97
C GLU A 200 2.25 19.63 -4.06
N ASN A 201 1.47 18.58 -3.78
CA ASN A 201 1.99 17.23 -3.60
C ASN A 201 1.69 16.26 -4.74
N TYR A 202 0.72 16.58 -5.61
CA TYR A 202 0.34 15.72 -6.74
C TYR A 202 0.52 16.43 -8.09
N GLN A 203 1.60 17.19 -8.23
CA GLN A 203 1.97 17.87 -9.49
C GLN A 203 2.08 16.87 -10.64
N GLY A 204 1.56 17.23 -11.82
CA GLY A 204 1.49 16.34 -12.97
C GLY A 204 0.33 15.35 -12.93
N SER A 205 -0.55 15.38 -11.92
CA SER A 205 -1.85 14.72 -11.97
C SER A 205 -2.79 15.48 -12.91
N LYS A 206 -3.64 14.74 -13.64
CA LYS A 206 -4.73 15.33 -14.44
C LYS A 206 -5.73 16.14 -13.59
N HIS A 207 -5.70 16.00 -12.27
CA HIS A 207 -6.59 16.65 -11.30
C HIS A 207 -6.05 17.94 -10.69
N VAL A 208 -4.89 18.43 -11.13
CA VAL A 208 -4.32 19.69 -10.63
C VAL A 208 -5.25 20.87 -10.91
N ALA A 209 -5.89 20.89 -12.09
CA ALA A 209 -6.86 21.92 -12.46
C ALA A 209 -8.08 21.94 -11.53
N ASP A 210 -8.61 20.76 -11.19
CA ASP A 210 -9.71 20.64 -10.22
C ASP A 210 -9.27 21.14 -8.83
N GLY A 211 -8.04 20.83 -8.41
CA GLY A 211 -7.45 21.31 -7.15
C GLY A 211 -7.41 22.84 -7.08
N LEU A 212 -6.93 23.49 -8.17
CA LEU A 212 -6.93 24.96 -8.29
C LEU A 212 -8.35 25.53 -8.24
N ALA A 213 -9.31 24.93 -8.94
CA ALA A 213 -10.70 25.36 -8.94
C ALA A 213 -11.33 25.27 -7.53
N ILE A 214 -11.05 24.19 -6.79
CA ILE A 214 -11.47 24.04 -5.40
C ILE A 214 -10.86 25.14 -4.49
N MET A 215 -9.59 25.51 -4.72
CA MET A 215 -8.95 26.61 -4.00
C MET A 215 -9.66 27.93 -4.28
N VAL A 216 -9.95 28.24 -5.55
CA VAL A 216 -10.68 29.46 -5.94
C VAL A 216 -12.02 29.50 -5.21
N GLU A 217 -12.86 28.49 -5.38
CA GLU A 217 -14.20 28.41 -4.79
C GLU A 217 -14.15 28.53 -3.26
N GLY A 218 -13.25 27.79 -2.62
CA GLY A 218 -13.10 27.80 -1.17
C GLY A 218 -12.66 29.17 -0.63
N TYR A 219 -11.71 29.86 -1.29
CA TYR A 219 -11.25 31.18 -0.86
C TYR A 219 -12.28 32.28 -1.14
N GLU A 220 -13.00 32.24 -2.26
CA GLU A 220 -14.11 33.18 -2.53
C GLU A 220 -15.21 33.06 -1.46
N LEU A 221 -15.61 31.83 -1.13
CA LEU A 221 -16.63 31.58 -0.10
C LEU A 221 -16.17 31.96 1.32
N LEU A 222 -14.86 32.06 1.56
CA LEU A 222 -14.26 32.58 2.81
C LEU A 222 -14.11 34.11 2.81
N GLY A 223 -14.31 34.77 1.66
CA GLY A 223 -14.02 36.20 1.49
C GLY A 223 -12.51 36.52 1.41
N GLN A 224 -11.66 35.52 1.15
CA GLN A 224 -10.21 35.70 1.00
C GLN A 224 -9.84 35.95 -0.48
N GLN A 225 -10.26 37.11 -0.98
CA GLN A 225 -10.20 37.47 -2.41
C GLN A 225 -8.78 37.41 -2.98
N ASP A 226 -7.75 37.88 -2.26
CA ASP A 226 -6.36 37.86 -2.71
C ASP A 226 -5.87 36.43 -3.02
N LEU A 227 -6.26 35.44 -2.20
CA LEU A 227 -5.90 34.04 -2.42
C LEU A 227 -6.73 33.41 -3.54
N ALA A 228 -8.00 33.78 -3.65
CA ALA A 228 -8.85 33.36 -4.76
C ALA A 228 -8.31 33.85 -6.09
N ASP A 229 -7.99 35.16 -6.22
CA ASP A 229 -7.48 35.77 -7.44
C ASP A 229 -6.15 35.16 -7.87
N LYS A 230 -5.23 34.89 -6.94
CA LYS A 230 -3.96 34.20 -7.23
C LYS A 230 -4.18 32.80 -7.77
N SER A 231 -5.07 32.03 -7.13
CA SER A 231 -5.40 30.68 -7.56
C SER A 231 -6.08 30.67 -8.94
N LEU A 232 -7.00 31.63 -9.17
CA LEU A 232 -7.68 31.80 -10.44
C LEU A 232 -6.73 32.21 -11.58
N ALA A 233 -5.78 33.09 -11.30
CA ALA A 233 -4.76 33.46 -12.28
C ALA A 233 -3.94 32.25 -12.74
N VAL A 234 -3.53 31.38 -11.80
CA VAL A 234 -2.82 30.13 -12.13
C VAL A 234 -3.70 29.17 -12.92
N LEU A 235 -4.98 29.01 -12.53
CA LEU A 235 -5.94 28.16 -13.23
C LEU A 235 -6.13 28.65 -14.69
N LYS A 236 -6.38 29.93 -14.90
CA LYS A 236 -6.57 30.49 -16.23
C LYS A 236 -5.34 30.38 -17.12
N ALA A 237 -4.15 30.60 -16.54
CA ALA A 237 -2.89 30.59 -17.30
C ALA A 237 -2.53 29.14 -17.76
N ASN A 238 -2.77 28.14 -16.94
CA ASN A 238 -2.33 26.77 -17.23
C ASN A 238 -3.45 25.86 -17.74
N PHE A 239 -4.71 26.15 -17.41
CA PHE A 239 -5.88 25.31 -17.73
C PHE A 239 -7.06 26.14 -18.24
N PRO A 240 -6.90 26.92 -19.34
CA PRO A 240 -7.92 27.85 -19.83
C PRO A 240 -9.24 27.20 -20.21
N ASN A 241 -9.22 25.89 -20.50
CA ASN A 241 -10.40 25.11 -20.91
C ASN A 241 -11.05 24.35 -19.75
N HIS A 242 -10.72 24.68 -18.49
CA HIS A 242 -11.31 24.00 -17.34
C HIS A 242 -12.83 24.25 -17.29
N SER A 243 -13.62 23.23 -16.91
CA SER A 243 -15.08 23.26 -16.92
C SER A 243 -15.72 24.36 -16.05
N GLN A 244 -15.01 24.83 -15.02
CA GLN A 244 -15.42 25.93 -14.15
C GLN A 244 -14.94 27.31 -14.65
N LEU A 245 -14.42 27.40 -15.88
CA LEU A 245 -14.13 28.67 -16.55
C LEU A 245 -15.08 28.84 -17.73
N SER A 246 -15.99 29.83 -17.65
CA SER A 246 -16.91 30.22 -18.74
C SER A 246 -16.70 31.66 -19.08
N ASP A 247 -16.40 31.96 -20.33
CA ASP A 247 -16.14 33.32 -20.84
C ASP A 247 -15.07 34.07 -20.00
N GLY A 248 -14.06 33.34 -19.50
CA GLY A 248 -13.00 33.87 -18.66
C GLY A 248 -13.40 34.20 -17.22
N GLN A 249 -14.64 33.88 -16.82
CA GLN A 249 -15.13 34.02 -15.46
C GLN A 249 -15.15 32.67 -14.77
N PHE A 250 -14.94 32.67 -13.44
CA PHE A 250 -15.03 31.47 -12.63
C PHE A 250 -16.49 31.16 -12.26
N VAL A 251 -16.89 29.92 -12.44
CA VAL A 251 -18.23 29.43 -12.09
C VAL A 251 -18.10 28.42 -10.95
N HIS A 252 -18.79 28.65 -9.85
CA HIS A 252 -18.80 27.76 -8.70
C HIS A 252 -19.35 26.39 -9.07
N SER A 253 -18.82 25.35 -8.44
CA SER A 253 -19.22 23.95 -8.69
C SER A 253 -20.65 23.62 -8.28
N GLY A 254 -21.27 24.46 -7.42
CA GLY A 254 -22.56 24.23 -6.80
C GLY A 254 -22.56 23.23 -5.66
N TRP A 255 -21.41 22.66 -5.29
CA TRP A 255 -21.33 21.71 -4.17
C TRP A 255 -21.70 22.35 -2.83
N ALA A 256 -21.33 23.62 -2.63
CA ALA A 256 -21.66 24.38 -1.42
C ALA A 256 -23.17 24.65 -1.23
N GLN A 257 -23.96 24.56 -2.33
CA GLN A 257 -25.40 24.86 -2.30
C GLN A 257 -26.27 23.61 -2.20
N LYS A 258 -25.71 22.40 -2.39
CA LYS A 258 -26.46 21.16 -2.57
C LYS A 258 -27.10 20.60 -1.27
N ASP A 259 -26.73 21.09 -0.11
CA ASP A 259 -27.27 20.62 1.19
C ASP A 259 -28.29 21.58 1.83
N ARG A 260 -28.86 22.54 1.10
CA ARG A 260 -30.13 23.13 1.54
C ARG A 260 -31.24 22.09 1.37
N LYS A 261 -31.29 21.12 2.30
CA LYS A 261 -32.56 20.42 2.51
C LYS A 261 -33.58 21.54 2.77
N SER A 262 -34.56 21.66 1.87
CA SER A 262 -35.66 22.57 2.08
C SER A 262 -36.16 22.34 3.52
N ILE A 263 -36.41 23.41 4.29
CA ILE A 263 -37.00 23.33 5.61
C ILE A 263 -38.26 22.46 5.55
N TRP A 264 -38.95 22.48 4.40
CA TRP A 264 -40.11 21.66 4.11
C TRP A 264 -39.81 20.16 4.06
N ASN A 265 -38.64 19.72 3.53
CA ASN A 265 -38.20 18.30 3.54
C ASN A 265 -37.90 17.79 4.96
N VAL A 266 -37.48 18.69 5.87
CA VAL A 266 -37.27 18.35 7.28
C VAL A 266 -38.64 18.29 8.02
N ILE A 267 -39.57 19.19 7.71
CA ILE A 267 -40.92 19.24 8.32
C ILE A 267 -41.78 18.09 7.82
N THR A 268 -41.64 17.68 6.57
CA THR A 268 -42.44 16.59 5.97
C THR A 268 -41.80 15.21 6.07
N LEU A 269 -40.68 15.07 6.83
CA LEU A 269 -39.93 13.82 7.00
C LEU A 269 -39.55 13.14 5.65
N GLY A 270 -39.34 13.94 4.58
CA GLY A 270 -38.98 13.41 3.29
C GLY A 270 -40.14 12.82 2.46
N LEU A 271 -41.40 13.17 2.80
CA LEU A 271 -42.60 12.69 2.09
C LEU A 271 -42.98 13.53 0.86
N ILE A 272 -42.29 14.67 0.65
CA ILE A 272 -42.51 15.55 -0.51
C ILE A 272 -41.13 15.87 -1.06
N ASP A 273 -40.79 15.27 -2.21
CA ASP A 273 -39.65 15.64 -3.05
C ASP A 273 -39.94 16.88 -3.88
#